data_088f11c0d1b7d83d82356a840826eb78
#
_entry.id   088f11c0d1b7d83d82356a840826eb78
#
_cell.length_a   1.000
_cell.length_b   1.000
_cell.length_c   1.000
_cell.angle_alpha   90.00
_cell.angle_beta   90.00
_cell.angle_gamma   90.00
#
_symmetry.space_group_name_H-M   'P 1'
#
loop_
_entity.id
_entity.type
_entity.pdbx_description
1 polymer ?
#
loop_
_entity_poly.entity_id
_entity_poly.type
_entity_poly.pdbx_seq_one_letter_code
_entity_poly.pdbx_strand_id
1 'polypeptide(L)'
;MRQRVIVTGHKNPDTDSICSALGYAFYKNRTDPSRVYVAVRGGELNDETRFVLERFGFCVPPLLRSLMPQVQDIPRKRLVTVAPSTRVGKAAILMKENHIHSLPVVDDALVVRGVVDAVDIATAYADQLEHADILPYAVELDTLVRQLSARIVVHTSESAELKGRLLVVTGSVGRLAPGSEDVTIIISDGIPSEDVLAACSAASTLIVTGTAATAQAEASWPSHLNLVLETDMTVTQALRALWSSIPVSAFMEGTVPLLGMTDTLERAKKAVLDSSARCAVVLDALHHPVNIVTRSDLIRFSRKKVVLVDHNETLQAVDGVEEADILEIIDHHRVGDISTFRPIYFHNEPVGSTCTIVAELCTENGVFMPKSVAGLLISGILSDTMNLNLSTTTPKDVRAVRRLAATIGIDAEAYGLELLQNGSVMFKDLPATEVLMRDFKEVDLFDTRIGVSQAVVFSFDHIRERESEFKQAMRDVRSRMGLAMVAFLATDPLSRRSYLIVAGPVEAFEEAFDVRMENGHAVLDGVLSRKKDFIPPVAEVLSRYA
;
A
#
# COMPACT_ATOMS: atom_id res chain seq x y z
N MET A 1 -9.78 18.19 -1.02
CA MET A 1 -9.58 17.32 -2.21
C MET A 1 -10.82 16.46 -2.38
N ARG A 2 -11.25 16.18 -3.63
CA ARG A 2 -12.34 15.24 -3.86
C ARG A 2 -11.90 13.83 -3.49
N GLN A 3 -12.81 13.04 -2.92
CA GLN A 3 -12.51 11.67 -2.51
C GLN A 3 -12.30 10.79 -3.75
N ARG A 4 -11.18 10.05 -3.76
CA ARG A 4 -10.86 9.10 -4.83
C ARG A 4 -11.65 7.79 -4.63
N VAL A 5 -12.23 7.27 -5.71
CA VAL A 5 -12.89 5.96 -5.78
C VAL A 5 -12.20 5.14 -6.87
N ILE A 6 -11.83 3.93 -6.55
CA ILE A 6 -11.21 2.99 -7.47
C ILE A 6 -12.33 2.26 -8.22
N VAL A 7 -12.22 2.13 -9.54
CA VAL A 7 -13.08 1.26 -10.34
C VAL A 7 -12.21 0.13 -10.90
N THR A 8 -12.55 -1.10 -10.55
CA THR A 8 -11.75 -2.27 -10.94
C THR A 8 -12.62 -3.41 -11.43
N GLY A 9 -12.17 -4.06 -12.50
CA GLY A 9 -12.67 -5.37 -12.89
C GLY A 9 -11.97 -6.49 -12.11
N HIS A 10 -12.14 -7.72 -12.57
CA HIS A 10 -11.55 -8.91 -11.93
C HIS A 10 -10.02 -8.96 -12.07
N LYS A 11 -9.35 -9.79 -11.22
CA LYS A 11 -7.88 -9.84 -11.11
C LYS A 11 -7.16 -10.41 -12.33
N ASN A 12 -7.85 -11.18 -13.17
CA ASN A 12 -7.33 -11.67 -14.46
C ASN A 12 -8.11 -10.99 -15.59
N PRO A 13 -7.87 -9.68 -15.83
CA PRO A 13 -8.77 -8.87 -16.63
C PRO A 13 -8.78 -9.28 -18.10
N ASP A 14 -9.96 -9.43 -18.65
CA ASP A 14 -10.22 -9.51 -20.07
C ASP A 14 -10.62 -8.14 -20.65
N THR A 15 -11.08 -8.12 -21.89
CA THR A 15 -11.44 -6.88 -22.57
C THR A 15 -12.69 -6.24 -21.98
N ASP A 16 -13.70 -7.04 -21.59
CA ASP A 16 -14.91 -6.47 -20.95
C ASP A 16 -14.60 -5.86 -19.59
N SER A 17 -13.80 -6.55 -18.79
CA SER A 17 -13.38 -6.10 -17.46
C SER A 17 -12.67 -4.72 -17.47
N ILE A 18 -11.76 -4.51 -18.44
CA ILE A 18 -11.03 -3.23 -18.57
C ILE A 18 -11.89 -2.14 -19.20
N CYS A 19 -12.62 -2.47 -20.26
CA CYS A 19 -13.48 -1.52 -20.98
C CYS A 19 -14.64 -1.04 -20.09
N SER A 20 -15.27 -1.94 -19.34
CA SER A 20 -16.33 -1.59 -18.38
C SER A 20 -15.80 -0.73 -17.24
N ALA A 21 -14.59 -1.02 -16.72
CA ALA A 21 -13.97 -0.19 -15.67
C ALA A 21 -13.69 1.24 -16.14
N LEU A 22 -13.13 1.40 -17.33
CA LEU A 22 -12.87 2.71 -17.95
C LEU A 22 -14.18 3.44 -18.28
N GLY A 23 -15.13 2.75 -18.89
CA GLY A 23 -16.45 3.28 -19.25
C GLY A 23 -17.25 3.71 -18.01
N TYR A 24 -17.27 2.89 -16.96
CA TYR A 24 -17.97 3.22 -15.72
C TYR A 24 -17.32 4.37 -14.97
N ALA A 25 -15.98 4.41 -14.91
CA ALA A 25 -15.26 5.56 -14.35
C ALA A 25 -15.58 6.86 -15.11
N PHE A 26 -15.66 6.80 -16.45
CA PHE A 26 -16.11 7.91 -17.26
C PHE A 26 -17.54 8.34 -16.92
N TYR A 27 -18.50 7.40 -16.85
CA TYR A 27 -19.89 7.66 -16.51
C TYR A 27 -20.01 8.33 -15.14
N LYS A 28 -19.37 7.77 -14.11
CA LYS A 28 -19.43 8.31 -12.74
C LYS A 28 -18.79 9.70 -12.61
N ASN A 29 -17.68 9.95 -13.31
CA ASN A 29 -17.07 11.28 -13.30
C ASN A 29 -17.95 12.36 -13.95
N ARG A 30 -18.98 11.98 -14.74
CA ARG A 30 -19.97 12.89 -15.32
C ARG A 30 -21.21 13.06 -14.44
N THR A 31 -21.58 12.02 -13.70
CA THR A 31 -22.82 11.99 -12.91
C THR A 31 -22.61 12.26 -11.42
N ASP A 32 -21.40 12.02 -10.88
CA ASP A 32 -21.05 12.31 -9.47
C ASP A 32 -19.87 13.28 -9.36
N PRO A 33 -20.09 14.59 -9.30
CA PRO A 33 -19.02 15.59 -9.19
C PRO A 33 -18.37 15.64 -7.80
N SER A 34 -18.92 14.95 -6.79
CA SER A 34 -18.41 14.94 -5.42
C SER A 34 -17.14 14.11 -5.25
N ARG A 35 -16.89 13.17 -6.17
CA ARG A 35 -15.80 12.19 -6.13
C ARG A 35 -14.98 12.21 -7.42
N VAL A 36 -13.85 11.50 -7.41
CA VAL A 36 -13.03 11.23 -8.59
C VAL A 36 -12.92 9.72 -8.76
N TYR A 37 -13.46 9.20 -9.85
CA TYR A 37 -13.43 7.77 -10.17
C TYR A 37 -12.26 7.47 -11.09
N VAL A 38 -11.43 6.50 -10.70
CA VAL A 38 -10.20 6.13 -11.40
C VAL A 38 -10.24 4.65 -11.72
N ALA A 39 -10.26 4.32 -13.00
CA ALA A 39 -10.14 2.93 -13.43
C ALA A 39 -8.73 2.41 -13.20
N VAL A 40 -8.64 1.16 -12.72
CA VAL A 40 -7.40 0.42 -12.51
C VAL A 40 -7.54 -1.01 -13.04
N ARG A 41 -6.43 -1.71 -13.21
CA ARG A 41 -6.42 -3.14 -13.60
C ARG A 41 -5.94 -4.00 -12.44
N GLY A 42 -6.55 -5.18 -12.27
CA GLY A 42 -6.14 -6.16 -11.26
C GLY A 42 -4.97 -7.05 -11.67
N GLY A 43 -4.67 -7.13 -12.97
CA GLY A 43 -3.65 -8.01 -13.52
C GLY A 43 -3.07 -7.52 -14.85
N GLU A 44 -2.35 -8.40 -15.53
CA GLU A 44 -1.78 -8.10 -16.85
C GLU A 44 -2.85 -8.11 -17.93
N LEU A 45 -2.68 -7.27 -18.95
CA LEU A 45 -3.60 -7.16 -20.07
C LEU A 45 -3.27 -8.22 -21.13
N ASN A 46 -4.31 -8.81 -21.73
CA ASN A 46 -4.18 -9.59 -22.93
C ASN A 46 -3.97 -8.70 -24.18
N ASP A 47 -3.61 -9.30 -25.30
CA ASP A 47 -3.29 -8.58 -26.53
C ASP A 47 -4.51 -7.89 -27.14
N GLU A 48 -5.69 -8.48 -27.02
CA GLU A 48 -6.97 -7.91 -27.46
C GLU A 48 -7.26 -6.58 -26.72
N THR A 49 -7.13 -6.59 -25.41
CA THR A 49 -7.32 -5.39 -24.60
C THR A 49 -6.30 -4.31 -24.94
N ARG A 50 -5.03 -4.69 -25.18
CA ARG A 50 -3.98 -3.75 -25.61
C ARG A 50 -4.33 -3.11 -26.95
N PHE A 51 -4.75 -3.91 -27.93
CA PHE A 51 -5.22 -3.43 -29.23
C PHE A 51 -6.37 -2.41 -29.08
N VAL A 52 -7.36 -2.71 -28.23
CA VAL A 52 -8.51 -1.81 -27.99
C VAL A 52 -8.06 -0.48 -27.38
N LEU A 53 -7.21 -0.51 -26.35
CA LEU A 53 -6.71 0.70 -25.69
C LEU A 53 -5.93 1.58 -26.67
N GLU A 54 -5.05 0.99 -27.49
CA GLU A 54 -4.26 1.69 -28.49
C GLU A 54 -5.15 2.32 -29.56
N ARG A 55 -6.09 1.53 -30.12
CA ARG A 55 -7.00 1.99 -31.18
C ARG A 55 -7.87 3.18 -30.77
N PHE A 56 -8.33 3.21 -29.52
CA PHE A 56 -9.20 4.28 -29.03
C PHE A 56 -8.48 5.34 -28.19
N GLY A 57 -7.16 5.29 -28.13
CA GLY A 57 -6.30 6.32 -27.54
C GLY A 57 -6.35 6.38 -26.01
N PHE A 58 -6.49 5.24 -25.35
CA PHE A 58 -6.43 5.12 -23.90
C PHE A 58 -5.06 4.66 -23.42
N CYS A 59 -4.60 5.26 -22.33
CA CYS A 59 -3.45 4.74 -21.60
C CYS A 59 -3.83 3.47 -20.84
N VAL A 60 -2.87 2.57 -20.69
CA VAL A 60 -3.02 1.37 -19.85
C VAL A 60 -3.37 1.78 -18.43
N PRO A 61 -4.49 1.30 -17.84
CA PRO A 61 -4.83 1.61 -16.46
C PRO A 61 -3.74 1.17 -15.49
N PRO A 62 -3.48 1.95 -14.41
CA PRO A 62 -2.48 1.57 -13.42
C PRO A 62 -2.82 0.24 -12.75
N LEU A 63 -1.78 -0.57 -12.49
CA LEU A 63 -1.91 -1.85 -11.82
C LEU A 63 -2.23 -1.66 -10.33
N LEU A 64 -3.27 -2.28 -9.85
CA LEU A 64 -3.64 -2.39 -8.46
C LEU A 64 -3.37 -3.82 -7.97
N ARG A 65 -2.32 -4.02 -7.19
CA ARG A 65 -1.95 -5.35 -6.70
C ARG A 65 -2.77 -5.79 -5.49
N SER A 66 -3.22 -4.83 -4.66
CA SER A 66 -3.96 -5.13 -3.45
C SER A 66 -4.82 -3.95 -2.99
N LEU A 67 -5.99 -4.27 -2.48
CA LEU A 67 -6.91 -3.37 -1.79
C LEU A 67 -6.64 -3.30 -0.28
N MET A 68 -5.77 -4.15 0.26
CA MET A 68 -5.38 -4.13 1.66
C MET A 68 -5.03 -2.71 2.10
N PRO A 69 -5.48 -2.26 3.27
CA PRO A 69 -5.11 -0.97 3.82
C PRO A 69 -3.60 -0.88 4.05
N GLN A 70 -3.03 0.27 3.69
CA GLN A 70 -1.60 0.54 3.78
C GLN A 70 -1.33 1.78 4.64
N VAL A 71 -0.09 1.95 5.07
CA VAL A 71 0.36 3.11 5.84
C VAL A 71 0.04 4.45 5.14
N GLN A 72 0.11 4.48 3.80
CA GLN A 72 -0.27 5.67 3.01
C GLN A 72 -1.76 6.03 3.10
N ASP A 73 -2.63 5.12 3.53
CA ASP A 73 -4.07 5.35 3.72
C ASP A 73 -4.38 5.99 5.09
N ILE A 74 -3.36 6.11 5.98
CA ILE A 74 -3.44 6.87 7.21
C ILE A 74 -3.34 8.37 6.88
N PRO A 75 -4.22 9.22 7.45
CA PRO A 75 -4.14 10.66 7.23
C PRO A 75 -2.76 11.22 7.58
N ARG A 76 -2.14 11.95 6.65
CA ARG A 76 -0.85 12.60 6.91
C ARG A 76 -1.04 13.74 7.90
N LYS A 77 -0.18 13.77 8.91
CA LYS A 77 -0.05 14.88 9.86
C LYS A 77 1.18 15.72 9.48
N ARG A 78 1.20 16.96 9.95
CA ARG A 78 2.44 17.75 9.89
C ARG A 78 3.49 17.08 10.77
N LEU A 79 4.54 16.55 10.17
CA LEU A 79 5.64 15.96 10.91
C LEU A 79 6.48 17.08 11.54
N VAL A 80 6.72 16.97 12.85
CA VAL A 80 7.63 17.81 13.60
C VAL A 80 8.79 16.93 14.05
N THR A 81 10.01 17.30 13.72
CA THR A 81 11.24 16.55 14.06
C THR A 81 12.17 17.43 14.89
N VAL A 82 13.11 16.82 15.59
CA VAL A 82 14.16 17.49 16.34
C VAL A 82 15.52 16.87 16.03
N ALA A 83 16.59 17.68 16.14
CA ALA A 83 17.95 17.15 16.03
C ALA A 83 18.37 16.46 17.34
N PRO A 84 19.33 15.51 17.32
CA PRO A 84 19.87 14.86 18.52
C PRO A 84 20.35 15.84 19.58
N SER A 85 20.93 16.97 19.16
CA SER A 85 21.40 18.07 20.02
C SER A 85 20.30 19.01 20.54
N THR A 86 19.03 18.80 20.10
CA THR A 86 17.91 19.63 20.57
C THR A 86 17.73 19.48 22.08
N ARG A 87 17.62 20.58 22.80
CA ARG A 87 17.43 20.56 24.25
C ARG A 87 16.06 20.02 24.64
N VAL A 88 16.01 19.25 25.73
CA VAL A 88 14.78 18.65 26.26
C VAL A 88 13.69 19.68 26.51
N GLY A 89 14.04 20.85 27.05
CA GLY A 89 13.08 21.94 27.29
C GLY A 89 12.42 22.43 25.98
N LYS A 90 13.20 22.56 24.89
CA LYS A 90 12.67 22.93 23.57
C LYS A 90 11.78 21.83 23.00
N ALA A 91 12.17 20.56 23.15
CA ALA A 91 11.36 19.41 22.70
C ALA A 91 9.99 19.39 23.42
N ALA A 92 9.97 19.60 24.74
CA ALA A 92 8.75 19.69 25.54
C ALA A 92 7.82 20.84 25.07
N ILE A 93 8.37 22.02 24.76
CA ILE A 93 7.60 23.15 24.20
C ILE A 93 7.01 22.77 22.84
N LEU A 94 7.80 22.19 21.94
CA LEU A 94 7.33 21.75 20.61
C LEU A 94 6.21 20.71 20.71
N MET A 95 6.30 19.75 21.63
CA MET A 95 5.23 18.78 21.88
C MET A 95 3.94 19.48 22.32
N LYS A 96 4.04 20.43 23.26
CA LYS A 96 2.89 21.21 23.77
C LYS A 96 2.24 22.06 22.69
N GLU A 97 3.03 22.83 21.92
CA GLU A 97 2.54 23.75 20.89
C GLU A 97 1.88 23.01 19.72
N ASN A 98 2.38 21.84 19.37
CA ASN A 98 1.85 21.03 18.27
C ASN A 98 0.84 19.96 18.70
N HIS A 99 0.53 19.85 20.00
CA HIS A 99 -0.37 18.84 20.57
C HIS A 99 0.03 17.41 20.20
N ILE A 100 1.33 17.10 20.25
CA ILE A 100 1.91 15.80 19.95
C ILE A 100 2.66 15.25 21.15
N HIS A 101 2.79 13.92 21.24
CA HIS A 101 3.41 13.24 22.37
C HIS A 101 4.75 12.61 22.03
N SER A 102 5.11 12.50 20.75
CA SER A 102 6.35 11.87 20.29
C SER A 102 6.96 12.71 19.18
N LEU A 103 8.28 12.87 19.22
CA LEU A 103 9.06 13.60 18.23
C LEU A 103 10.14 12.67 17.66
N PRO A 104 10.15 12.40 16.35
CA PRO A 104 11.28 11.77 15.70
C PRO A 104 12.54 12.62 15.84
N VAL A 105 13.63 11.98 16.23
CA VAL A 105 14.96 12.58 16.31
C VAL A 105 15.69 12.25 15.00
N VAL A 106 16.08 13.32 14.29
CA VAL A 106 16.60 13.21 12.91
C VAL A 106 17.91 13.99 12.83
N ASP A 107 18.92 13.42 12.22
CA ASP A 107 20.20 14.11 12.00
C ASP A 107 20.17 15.04 10.77
N ASP A 108 21.30 15.69 10.49
CA ASP A 108 21.43 16.63 9.37
C ASP A 108 21.30 15.97 7.99
N ALA A 109 21.50 14.63 7.91
CA ALA A 109 21.28 13.85 6.71
C ALA A 109 19.83 13.33 6.58
N LEU A 110 18.91 13.80 7.43
CA LEU A 110 17.51 13.37 7.52
C LEU A 110 17.33 11.89 7.90
N VAL A 111 18.35 11.28 8.51
CA VAL A 111 18.27 9.90 9.01
C VAL A 111 17.63 9.91 10.40
N VAL A 112 16.65 9.04 10.60
CA VAL A 112 16.01 8.85 11.91
C VAL A 112 16.98 8.16 12.85
N ARG A 113 17.28 8.81 13.99
CA ARG A 113 18.18 8.31 15.04
C ARG A 113 17.43 7.72 16.22
N GLY A 114 16.15 8.05 16.37
CA GLY A 114 15.28 7.58 17.42
C GLY A 114 14.00 8.40 17.52
N VAL A 115 13.30 8.21 18.63
CA VAL A 115 12.12 9.00 19.01
C VAL A 115 12.27 9.40 20.47
N VAL A 116 11.88 10.62 20.80
CA VAL A 116 11.69 11.06 22.20
C VAL A 116 10.19 11.26 22.42
N ASP A 117 9.67 10.72 23.50
CA ASP A 117 8.27 10.89 23.86
C ASP A 117 8.06 11.72 25.15
N ALA A 118 6.81 12.05 25.44
CA ALA A 118 6.48 12.85 26.62
C ALA A 118 6.75 12.08 27.94
N VAL A 119 6.73 10.75 27.91
CA VAL A 119 7.04 9.91 29.08
C VAL A 119 8.53 9.94 29.36
N ASP A 120 9.38 9.84 28.32
CA ASP A 120 10.84 9.97 28.46
C ASP A 120 11.21 11.29 29.14
N ILE A 121 10.59 12.40 28.67
CA ILE A 121 10.81 13.72 29.24
C ILE A 121 10.31 13.78 30.71
N ALA A 122 9.13 13.24 31.00
CA ALA A 122 8.57 13.21 32.34
C ALA A 122 9.41 12.37 33.29
N THR A 123 9.91 11.22 32.85
CA THR A 123 10.82 10.36 33.63
C THR A 123 12.12 11.08 33.92
N ALA A 124 12.71 11.71 32.90
CA ALA A 124 13.92 12.50 33.09
C ALA A 124 13.73 13.64 34.15
N TYR A 125 12.58 14.29 34.17
CA TYR A 125 12.25 15.28 35.19
C TYR A 125 12.02 14.65 36.59
N ALA A 126 11.42 13.47 36.67
CA ALA A 126 11.23 12.76 37.94
C ALA A 126 12.58 12.34 38.55
N ASP A 127 13.47 11.78 37.73
CA ASP A 127 14.83 11.40 38.14
C ASP A 127 15.62 12.59 38.69
N GLN A 128 15.40 13.80 38.11
CA GLN A 128 16.02 15.02 38.61
C GLN A 128 15.54 15.43 40.00
N LEU A 129 14.29 15.15 40.35
CA LEU A 129 13.76 15.47 41.67
C LEU A 129 14.34 14.53 42.74
N GLU A 130 14.65 13.29 42.36
CA GLU A 130 15.25 12.30 43.28
C GLU A 130 16.78 12.46 43.41
N HIS A 131 17.45 12.87 42.33
CA HIS A 131 18.91 12.99 42.24
C HIS A 131 19.34 14.40 41.80
N ALA A 132 18.88 15.42 42.53
CA ALA A 132 19.15 16.82 42.20
C ALA A 132 20.64 17.23 42.26
N ASP A 133 21.46 16.39 42.88
CA ASP A 133 22.90 16.58 43.02
C ASP A 133 23.74 15.90 41.90
N ILE A 134 23.12 15.31 40.89
CA ILE A 134 23.82 14.65 39.79
C ILE A 134 23.33 15.17 38.45
N LEU A 135 24.25 15.58 37.58
CA LEU A 135 23.99 15.79 36.14
C LEU A 135 24.40 14.52 35.37
N PRO A 136 23.47 13.60 35.14
CA PRO A 136 23.81 12.26 34.61
C PRO A 136 24.18 12.30 33.13
N TYR A 137 23.79 13.31 32.39
CA TYR A 137 24.00 13.47 30.97
C TYR A 137 24.90 14.64 30.65
N ALA A 138 25.73 14.49 29.61
CA ALA A 138 26.59 15.56 29.17
C ALA A 138 25.80 16.71 28.55
N VAL A 139 26.16 17.92 28.95
CA VAL A 139 25.63 19.18 28.41
C VAL A 139 26.74 19.89 27.66
N GLU A 140 26.51 20.25 26.42
CA GLU A 140 27.44 21.00 25.59
C GLU A 140 27.67 22.40 26.13
N LEU A 141 28.94 22.81 26.26
CA LEU A 141 29.34 24.07 26.83
C LEU A 141 28.70 25.29 26.13
N ASP A 142 28.78 25.36 24.81
CA ASP A 142 28.21 26.46 24.02
C ASP A 142 26.69 26.61 24.23
N THR A 143 26.02 25.48 24.38
CA THR A 143 24.58 25.45 24.66
C THR A 143 24.28 25.97 26.06
N LEU A 144 25.09 25.59 27.06
CA LEU A 144 24.94 26.04 28.43
C LEU A 144 25.24 27.54 28.57
N VAL A 145 26.34 28.02 28.00
CA VAL A 145 26.73 29.43 27.99
C VAL A 145 25.61 30.31 27.45
N ARG A 146 25.02 29.90 26.33
CA ARG A 146 23.85 30.61 25.75
C ARG A 146 22.64 30.59 26.67
N GLN A 147 22.36 29.47 27.34
CA GLN A 147 21.20 29.34 28.22
C GLN A 147 21.35 30.12 29.50
N LEU A 148 22.54 30.18 30.05
CA LEU A 148 22.86 30.96 31.24
C LEU A 148 23.07 32.44 30.93
N SER A 149 23.14 32.83 29.64
CA SER A 149 23.65 34.14 29.23
C SER A 149 24.98 34.45 29.93
N ALA A 150 25.81 33.40 30.08
CA ALA A 150 26.99 33.47 30.92
C ALA A 150 28.20 34.05 30.17
N ARG A 151 29.08 34.70 30.94
CA ARG A 151 30.42 35.08 30.53
C ARG A 151 31.40 33.97 30.95
N ILE A 152 32.26 33.56 30.06
CA ILE A 152 33.35 32.63 30.36
C ILE A 152 34.50 33.45 30.98
N VAL A 153 34.88 33.12 32.21
CA VAL A 153 35.96 33.77 32.96
C VAL A 153 37.25 32.95 32.83
N VAL A 154 37.14 31.64 32.99
CA VAL A 154 38.25 30.70 32.83
C VAL A 154 37.80 29.56 31.89
N HIS A 155 38.65 29.20 30.94
CA HIS A 155 38.46 28.01 30.08
C HIS A 155 39.83 27.47 29.71
N THR A 156 40.30 26.48 30.44
CA THR A 156 41.62 25.85 30.23
C THR A 156 41.54 24.42 29.76
N SER A 157 40.32 23.84 29.67
CA SER A 157 40.05 22.46 29.23
C SER A 157 39.64 22.43 27.76
N GLU A 158 40.07 21.41 27.04
CA GLU A 158 39.54 21.07 25.71
C GLU A 158 38.16 20.40 25.77
N SER A 159 37.65 20.07 26.99
CA SER A 159 36.34 19.43 27.15
C SER A 159 35.23 20.43 26.87
N ALA A 160 34.45 20.13 25.83
CA ALA A 160 33.27 20.89 25.44
C ALA A 160 31.99 20.46 26.18
N GLU A 161 32.08 19.52 27.11
CA GLU A 161 30.90 18.89 27.75
C GLU A 161 30.98 18.93 29.28
N LEU A 162 29.85 19.22 29.93
CA LEU A 162 29.70 19.20 31.40
C LEU A 162 28.87 17.98 31.81
N LYS A 163 29.38 17.23 32.79
CA LYS A 163 28.72 16.05 33.38
C LYS A 163 29.26 15.83 34.78
N GLY A 164 28.46 15.29 35.67
CA GLY A 164 28.92 14.81 36.98
C GLY A 164 28.11 15.29 38.17
N ARG A 165 28.74 15.26 39.34
CA ARG A 165 28.08 15.59 40.60
C ARG A 165 28.03 17.10 40.84
N LEU A 166 26.88 17.59 41.25
CA LEU A 166 26.58 19.00 41.48
C LEU A 166 26.62 19.35 42.97
N LEU A 167 27.23 20.49 43.31
CA LEU A 167 27.11 21.13 44.61
C LEU A 167 26.50 22.53 44.44
N VAL A 168 25.44 22.79 45.17
CA VAL A 168 24.84 24.13 45.24
C VAL A 168 25.28 24.80 46.53
N VAL A 169 25.90 25.96 46.39
CA VAL A 169 26.38 26.77 47.50
C VAL A 169 25.59 28.08 47.58
N THR A 170 24.87 28.28 48.70
CA THR A 170 24.12 29.52 48.96
C THR A 170 24.48 30.08 50.32
N GLY A 171 24.89 31.34 50.36
CA GLY A 171 25.30 32.00 51.60
C GLY A 171 26.59 31.44 52.20
N SER A 172 26.83 31.68 53.49
CA SER A 172 28.03 31.20 54.23
C SER A 172 27.87 29.74 54.59
N VAL A 173 28.59 28.84 53.91
CA VAL A 173 28.58 27.39 54.22
C VAL A 173 29.55 27.12 55.37
N GLY A 174 29.06 26.69 56.51
CA GLY A 174 29.89 26.43 57.70
C GLY A 174 30.58 25.07 57.70
N ARG A 175 30.06 24.04 57.02
CA ARG A 175 30.65 22.69 56.90
C ARG A 175 30.08 21.95 55.71
N LEU A 176 30.94 21.43 54.84
CA LEU A 176 30.52 20.63 53.72
C LEU A 176 30.16 19.20 54.16
N ALA A 177 29.22 18.56 53.46
CA ALA A 177 28.86 17.15 53.69
C ALA A 177 30.01 16.22 53.25
N PRO A 178 30.12 15.02 53.85
CA PRO A 178 31.01 13.96 53.35
C PRO A 178 30.71 13.63 51.88
N GLY A 179 31.74 13.46 51.05
CA GLY A 179 31.62 13.19 49.60
C GLY A 179 31.69 14.46 48.75
N SER A 180 32.03 15.60 49.33
CA SER A 180 32.25 16.85 48.56
C SER A 180 33.49 16.78 47.68
N GLU A 181 34.40 15.85 47.95
CA GLU A 181 35.57 15.55 47.12
C GLU A 181 35.23 15.04 45.74
N ASP A 182 34.02 14.40 45.55
CA ASP A 182 33.56 13.86 44.28
C ASP A 182 32.75 14.88 43.44
N VAL A 183 32.57 16.10 43.95
CA VAL A 183 31.84 17.16 43.23
C VAL A 183 32.64 17.63 42.02
N THR A 184 32.01 17.64 40.88
CA THR A 184 32.63 18.06 39.60
C THR A 184 32.15 19.43 39.12
N ILE A 185 30.96 19.85 39.56
CA ILE A 185 30.34 21.14 39.19
C ILE A 185 29.84 21.84 40.44
N ILE A 186 30.26 23.09 40.62
CA ILE A 186 29.78 23.95 41.70
C ILE A 186 28.89 25.06 41.12
N ILE A 187 27.71 25.26 41.67
CA ILE A 187 26.86 26.41 41.38
C ILE A 187 26.74 27.24 42.65
N SER A 188 27.22 28.48 42.63
CA SER A 188 27.33 29.32 43.82
C SER A 188 26.63 30.66 43.65
N ASP A 189 25.98 31.12 44.74
CA ASP A 189 25.48 32.49 44.85
C ASP A 189 26.64 33.41 45.26
N GLY A 190 27.31 33.96 44.26
CA GLY A 190 28.57 34.67 44.43
C GLY A 190 29.80 33.74 44.45
N ILE A 191 30.97 34.31 44.77
CA ILE A 191 32.24 33.57 44.79
C ILE A 191 32.31 32.70 46.06
N PRO A 192 32.50 31.36 45.93
CA PRO A 192 32.66 30.47 47.08
C PRO A 192 33.92 30.80 47.88
N SER A 193 33.91 30.46 49.20
CA SER A 193 35.10 30.60 50.04
C SER A 193 36.22 29.64 49.60
N GLU A 194 37.47 29.99 49.94
CA GLU A 194 38.63 29.13 49.67
C GLU A 194 38.49 27.74 50.28
N ASP A 195 37.88 27.64 51.48
CA ASP A 195 37.62 26.36 52.15
C ASP A 195 36.67 25.44 51.34
N VAL A 196 35.64 26.01 50.69
CA VAL A 196 34.72 25.30 49.83
C VAL A 196 35.43 24.83 48.57
N LEU A 197 36.20 25.67 47.93
CA LEU A 197 36.95 25.31 46.73
C LEU A 197 38.04 24.27 47.02
N ALA A 198 38.71 24.34 48.16
CA ALA A 198 39.70 23.36 48.57
C ALA A 198 39.09 22.00 48.92
N ALA A 199 37.90 21.96 49.51
CA ALA A 199 37.20 20.74 49.83
C ALA A 199 36.63 20.03 48.59
N CYS A 200 36.35 20.76 47.51
CA CYS A 200 35.85 20.25 46.23
C CYS A 200 36.99 20.08 45.21
N SER A 201 38.01 19.30 45.55
CA SER A 201 39.24 19.18 44.75
C SER A 201 39.03 18.53 43.38
N ALA A 202 37.94 17.75 43.17
CA ALA A 202 37.55 17.20 41.90
C ALA A 202 36.71 18.19 41.04
N ALA A 203 36.33 19.33 41.58
CA ALA A 203 35.50 20.29 40.85
C ALA A 203 36.30 20.89 39.69
N SER A 204 35.87 20.63 38.48
CA SER A 204 36.46 21.19 37.25
C SER A 204 35.70 22.44 36.77
N THR A 205 34.43 22.59 37.20
CA THR A 205 33.53 23.65 36.73
C THR A 205 32.91 24.43 37.90
N LEU A 206 32.95 25.75 37.80
CA LEU A 206 32.27 26.67 38.71
C LEU A 206 31.32 27.59 37.93
N ILE A 207 30.07 27.67 38.35
CA ILE A 207 29.07 28.60 37.84
C ILE A 207 28.74 29.59 38.95
N VAL A 208 29.18 30.83 38.79
CA VAL A 208 28.92 31.93 39.71
C VAL A 208 27.64 32.65 39.27
N THR A 209 26.66 32.75 40.17
CA THR A 209 25.36 33.39 39.93
C THR A 209 25.23 34.70 40.71
N GLY A 210 24.36 35.62 40.25
CA GLY A 210 24.12 36.90 40.85
C GLY A 210 25.10 38.02 40.41
N THR A 211 24.74 39.27 40.66
CA THR A 211 25.44 40.47 40.16
C THR A 211 26.77 40.77 40.86
N ALA A 212 27.18 39.95 41.83
CA ALA A 212 28.36 40.21 42.64
C ALA A 212 29.72 39.92 41.97
N ALA A 213 29.73 39.32 40.82
CA ALA A 213 30.93 38.81 40.15
C ALA A 213 31.75 39.87 39.40
N THR A 214 31.18 41.05 39.13
CA THR A 214 31.85 42.09 38.33
C THR A 214 33.00 42.82 39.06
N ALA A 215 33.16 42.58 40.35
CA ALA A 215 34.15 43.35 41.18
C ALA A 215 35.49 42.61 41.38
N GLN A 216 35.66 41.33 40.94
CA GLN A 216 36.88 40.56 41.22
C GLN A 216 37.40 39.84 39.91
N ALA A 217 37.59 40.62 38.86
CA ALA A 217 38.26 40.14 37.63
C ALA A 217 39.74 39.73 37.85
N GLU A 218 40.30 39.91 39.05
CA GLU A 218 41.69 39.54 39.40
C GLU A 218 41.78 38.38 40.40
N ALA A 219 40.70 37.67 40.70
CA ALA A 219 40.78 36.52 41.60
C ALA A 219 41.62 35.40 40.96
N SER A 220 42.66 34.94 41.70
CA SER A 220 43.40 33.74 41.32
C SER A 220 42.56 32.50 41.57
N TRP A 221 41.99 31.96 40.54
CA TRP A 221 41.22 30.71 40.62
C TRP A 221 42.10 29.50 40.88
N PRO A 222 41.70 28.55 41.72
CA PRO A 222 42.41 27.29 41.90
C PRO A 222 42.68 26.57 40.58
N SER A 223 43.86 25.98 40.42
CA SER A 223 44.34 25.35 39.17
C SER A 223 43.50 24.15 38.75
N HIS A 224 42.69 23.54 39.61
CA HIS A 224 41.79 22.44 39.29
C HIS A 224 40.51 22.90 38.60
N LEU A 225 40.14 24.22 38.72
CA LEU A 225 38.99 24.78 38.00
C LEU A 225 39.36 25.07 36.55
N ASN A 226 38.89 24.22 35.65
CA ASN A 226 39.14 24.34 34.21
C ASN A 226 38.12 25.26 33.50
N LEU A 227 36.94 25.46 34.11
CA LEU A 227 35.87 26.28 33.58
C LEU A 227 35.23 27.13 34.72
N VAL A 228 35.20 28.43 34.51
CA VAL A 228 34.46 29.36 35.40
C VAL A 228 33.51 30.17 34.54
N LEU A 229 32.21 30.08 34.83
CA LEU A 229 31.13 30.81 34.17
C LEU A 229 30.51 31.83 35.16
N GLU A 230 30.21 33.02 34.68
CA GLU A 230 29.45 34.04 35.42
C GLU A 230 28.12 34.33 34.76
N THR A 231 27.06 34.42 35.54
CA THR A 231 25.72 34.77 35.06
C THR A 231 24.96 35.62 36.04
N ASP A 232 24.11 36.53 35.54
CA ASP A 232 23.19 37.35 36.33
C ASP A 232 21.96 36.58 36.84
N MET A 233 21.82 35.30 36.45
CA MET A 233 20.74 34.44 36.92
C MET A 233 20.87 34.13 38.40
N THR A 234 19.75 33.84 39.06
CA THR A 234 19.76 33.23 40.39
C THR A 234 20.19 31.77 40.31
N VAL A 235 20.65 31.18 41.41
CA VAL A 235 21.01 29.76 41.52
C VAL A 235 19.88 28.85 40.98
N THR A 236 18.63 29.14 41.35
CA THR A 236 17.48 28.38 40.88
C THR A 236 17.27 28.48 39.37
N GLN A 237 17.50 29.65 38.78
CA GLN A 237 17.42 29.84 37.32
C GLN A 237 18.58 29.13 36.63
N ALA A 238 19.80 29.18 37.18
CA ALA A 238 20.95 28.47 36.62
C ALA A 238 20.77 26.97 36.65
N LEU A 239 20.26 26.38 37.73
CA LEU A 239 19.90 24.97 37.82
C LEU A 239 18.88 24.59 36.76
N ARG A 240 17.79 25.34 36.60
CA ARG A 240 16.78 25.10 35.57
C ARG A 240 17.37 25.17 34.17
N ALA A 241 18.24 26.16 33.91
CA ALA A 241 18.91 26.31 32.64
C ALA A 241 19.81 25.09 32.32
N LEU A 242 20.58 24.64 33.30
CA LEU A 242 21.45 23.47 33.18
C LEU A 242 20.64 22.24 32.82
N TRP A 243 19.59 21.92 33.58
CA TRP A 243 18.74 20.75 33.32
C TRP A 243 17.99 20.85 32.01
N SER A 244 17.47 22.01 31.64
CA SER A 244 16.79 22.21 30.36
C SER A 244 17.71 22.15 29.15
N SER A 245 19.03 22.21 29.36
CA SER A 245 20.06 22.15 28.31
C SER A 245 20.45 20.74 27.89
N ILE A 246 20.01 19.71 28.63
CA ILE A 246 20.29 18.32 28.28
C ILE A 246 19.73 18.01 26.88
N PRO A 247 20.52 17.40 26.00
CA PRO A 247 20.06 17.06 24.64
C PRO A 247 19.08 15.90 24.65
N VAL A 248 18.14 15.88 23.70
CA VAL A 248 17.16 14.78 23.55
C VAL A 248 17.82 13.44 23.26
N SER A 249 19.01 13.44 22.68
CA SER A 249 19.79 12.21 22.46
C SER A 249 20.12 11.43 23.74
N ALA A 250 20.05 12.09 24.89
CA ALA A 250 20.25 11.46 26.19
C ALA A 250 19.06 10.60 26.65
N PHE A 251 17.87 10.86 26.15
CA PHE A 251 16.60 10.24 26.58
C PHE A 251 15.88 9.51 25.46
N MET A 252 16.28 9.72 24.20
CA MET A 252 15.56 9.14 23.06
C MET A 252 15.64 7.62 23.08
N GLU A 253 14.55 6.98 22.71
CA GLU A 253 14.54 5.57 22.34
C GLU A 253 15.25 5.42 20.98
N GLY A 254 16.42 4.78 20.97
CA GLY A 254 17.25 4.63 19.77
C GLY A 254 16.72 3.59 18.78
N THR A 255 15.90 2.63 19.25
CA THR A 255 15.33 1.57 18.43
C THR A 255 13.86 1.83 18.17
N VAL A 256 13.55 2.52 17.06
CA VAL A 256 12.18 2.80 16.64
C VAL A 256 11.85 2.06 15.35
N PRO A 257 10.67 1.43 15.23
CA PRO A 257 10.25 0.80 13.99
C PRO A 257 10.14 1.81 12.84
N LEU A 258 10.68 1.43 11.69
CA LEU A 258 10.58 2.19 10.45
C LEU A 258 9.61 1.49 9.51
N LEU A 259 8.71 2.24 8.92
CA LEU A 259 7.68 1.76 7.99
C LEU A 259 7.80 2.49 6.65
N GLY A 260 7.59 1.75 5.56
CA GLY A 260 7.39 2.34 4.24
C GLY A 260 5.93 2.75 4.03
N MET A 261 5.69 3.64 3.07
CA MET A 261 4.34 4.10 2.69
C MET A 261 3.42 2.96 2.23
N THR A 262 3.99 1.92 1.61
CA THR A 262 3.27 0.77 1.04
C THR A 262 3.17 -0.42 2.01
N ASP A 263 3.74 -0.32 3.20
CA ASP A 263 3.57 -1.36 4.23
C ASP A 263 2.09 -1.50 4.61
N THR A 264 1.67 -2.74 4.91
CA THR A 264 0.29 -3.01 5.33
C THR A 264 0.01 -2.44 6.72
N LEU A 265 -1.25 -2.10 6.99
CA LEU A 265 -1.66 -1.68 8.33
C LEU A 265 -1.45 -2.77 9.38
N GLU A 266 -1.52 -4.03 9.01
CA GLU A 266 -1.23 -5.14 9.91
C GLU A 266 0.23 -5.10 10.39
N ARG A 267 1.19 -4.93 9.44
CA ARG A 267 2.60 -4.71 9.77
C ARG A 267 2.80 -3.49 10.66
N ALA A 268 2.14 -2.37 10.32
CA ALA A 268 2.20 -1.15 11.12
C ALA A 268 1.65 -1.35 12.52
N LYS A 269 0.52 -2.07 12.67
CA LYS A 269 -0.07 -2.42 13.95
C LYS A 269 0.90 -3.22 14.82
N LYS A 270 1.50 -4.27 14.25
CA LYS A 270 2.49 -5.08 14.97
C LYS A 270 3.68 -4.20 15.40
N ALA A 271 4.26 -3.43 14.48
CA ALA A 271 5.40 -2.57 14.76
C ALA A 271 5.13 -1.56 15.89
N VAL A 272 3.96 -0.90 15.88
CA VAL A 272 3.58 0.08 16.91
C VAL A 272 3.27 -0.57 18.27
N LEU A 273 2.69 -1.79 18.27
CA LEU A 273 2.36 -2.49 19.51
C LEU A 273 3.60 -3.06 20.21
N ASP A 274 4.57 -3.54 19.43
CA ASP A 274 5.82 -4.13 19.92
C ASP A 274 6.87 -3.05 20.30
N SER A 275 6.67 -1.80 19.88
CA SER A 275 7.59 -0.68 20.17
C SER A 275 7.38 -0.13 21.59
N SER A 276 8.48 0.08 22.34
CA SER A 276 8.51 0.80 23.62
C SER A 276 7.98 2.21 23.47
N ALA A 277 8.37 2.92 22.40
CA ALA A 277 7.89 4.26 22.08
C ALA A 277 6.43 4.32 21.61
N ARG A 278 5.75 3.16 21.45
CA ARG A 278 4.34 3.06 21.03
C ARG A 278 4.00 3.78 19.73
N CYS A 279 5.00 3.96 18.89
CA CYS A 279 4.88 4.58 17.58
C CYS A 279 5.85 3.94 16.58
N ALA A 280 5.69 4.30 15.31
CA ALA A 280 6.61 3.96 14.23
C ALA A 280 6.80 5.18 13.33
N VAL A 281 8.00 5.37 12.78
CA VAL A 281 8.29 6.46 11.85
C VAL A 281 8.11 5.97 10.43
N VAL A 282 7.38 6.73 9.62
CA VAL A 282 7.13 6.41 8.20
C VAL A 282 8.12 7.13 7.32
N LEU A 283 8.74 6.38 6.43
CA LEU A 283 9.72 6.88 5.48
C LEU A 283 9.14 6.93 4.05
N ASP A 284 9.60 7.88 3.27
CA ASP A 284 9.38 7.92 1.82
C ASP A 284 10.37 7.02 1.05
N ALA A 285 10.31 7.07 -0.28
CA ALA A 285 11.21 6.31 -1.15
C ALA A 285 12.69 6.73 -1.07
N LEU A 286 12.97 7.92 -0.52
CA LEU A 286 14.32 8.44 -0.27
C LEU A 286 14.78 8.17 1.16
N HIS A 287 14.03 7.38 1.93
CA HIS A 287 14.24 7.10 3.35
C HIS A 287 14.16 8.32 4.26
N HIS A 288 13.49 9.40 3.83
CA HIS A 288 13.23 10.55 4.68
C HIS A 288 11.96 10.35 5.51
N PRO A 289 11.92 10.79 6.77
CA PRO A 289 10.73 10.70 7.60
C PRO A 289 9.64 11.64 7.10
N VAL A 290 8.45 11.08 6.84
CA VAL A 290 7.30 11.83 6.28
C VAL A 290 6.06 11.79 7.16
N ASN A 291 6.00 10.86 8.12
CA ASN A 291 4.90 10.73 9.06
C ASN A 291 5.34 9.96 10.31
N ILE A 292 4.55 10.05 11.36
CA ILE A 292 4.63 9.19 12.54
C ILE A 292 3.27 8.53 12.75
N VAL A 293 3.28 7.23 12.96
CA VAL A 293 2.08 6.42 13.19
C VAL A 293 2.04 5.98 14.64
N THR A 294 0.92 6.25 15.31
CA THR A 294 0.65 5.89 16.70
C THR A 294 -0.56 4.94 16.78
N ARG A 295 -0.84 4.38 17.96
CA ARG A 295 -2.02 3.52 18.19
C ARG A 295 -3.34 4.15 17.75
N SER A 296 -3.51 5.45 17.97
CA SER A 296 -4.74 6.17 17.59
C SER A 296 -4.90 6.31 16.07
N ASP A 297 -3.81 6.32 15.33
CA ASP A 297 -3.83 6.42 13.88
C ASP A 297 -4.26 5.12 13.22
N LEU A 298 -3.89 3.98 13.84
CA LEU A 298 -4.28 2.64 13.39
C LEU A 298 -5.79 2.36 13.48
N ILE A 299 -6.53 3.15 14.27
CA ILE A 299 -7.99 3.06 14.41
C ILE A 299 -8.69 4.01 13.43
N ARG A 300 -8.02 5.06 12.97
CA ARG A 300 -8.60 6.15 12.18
C ARG A 300 -8.29 6.12 10.69
N PHE A 301 -7.82 4.98 10.17
CA PHE A 301 -7.58 4.88 8.73
C PHE A 301 -8.88 4.84 7.93
N SER A 302 -8.82 5.28 6.67
CA SER A 302 -9.94 5.21 5.74
C SER A 302 -9.77 3.99 4.82
N ARG A 303 -10.76 3.10 4.80
CA ARG A 303 -10.82 2.00 3.82
C ARG A 303 -10.82 2.56 2.40
N LYS A 304 -10.13 1.89 1.47
CA LYS A 304 -10.16 2.26 0.06
C LYS A 304 -11.58 2.10 -0.48
N LYS A 305 -12.09 3.14 -1.15
CA LYS A 305 -13.43 3.10 -1.77
C LYS A 305 -13.33 2.50 -3.14
N VAL A 306 -14.19 1.51 -3.40
CA VAL A 306 -14.12 0.68 -4.60
C VAL A 306 -15.49 0.55 -5.24
N VAL A 307 -15.51 0.56 -6.56
CA VAL A 307 -16.58 0.05 -7.41
C VAL A 307 -16.06 -1.19 -8.11
N LEU A 308 -16.79 -2.28 -8.02
CA LEU A 308 -16.49 -3.51 -8.73
C LEU A 308 -17.29 -3.56 -10.02
N VAL A 309 -16.63 -3.92 -11.12
CA VAL A 309 -17.28 -4.15 -12.40
C VAL A 309 -16.90 -5.53 -12.92
N ASP A 310 -17.82 -6.19 -13.60
CA ASP A 310 -17.57 -7.47 -14.30
C ASP A 310 -17.17 -8.63 -13.38
N HIS A 311 -17.48 -8.54 -12.12
CA HIS A 311 -17.37 -9.65 -11.14
C HIS A 311 -18.04 -9.26 -9.82
N ASN A 312 -18.48 -10.28 -9.10
CA ASN A 312 -19.02 -10.15 -7.74
C ASN A 312 -18.65 -11.36 -6.85
N GLU A 313 -17.57 -12.06 -7.20
CA GLU A 313 -17.01 -13.18 -6.44
C GLU A 313 -15.66 -12.78 -5.81
N THR A 314 -15.45 -13.09 -4.53
CA THR A 314 -14.20 -12.77 -3.79
C THR A 314 -12.96 -13.36 -4.46
N LEU A 315 -13.06 -14.58 -4.98
CA LEU A 315 -11.94 -15.25 -5.67
C LEU A 315 -11.53 -14.55 -6.98
N GLN A 316 -12.43 -13.80 -7.60
CA GLN A 316 -12.14 -13.06 -8.84
C GLN A 316 -11.65 -11.65 -8.56
N ALA A 317 -11.90 -11.13 -7.38
CA ALA A 317 -11.51 -9.78 -6.98
C ALA A 317 -10.00 -9.65 -6.73
N VAL A 318 -9.54 -8.41 -6.74
CA VAL A 318 -8.19 -8.04 -6.29
C VAL A 318 -8.05 -8.33 -4.80
N ASP A 319 -6.90 -8.85 -4.39
CA ASP A 319 -6.61 -9.23 -3.01
C ASP A 319 -6.92 -8.10 -2.02
N GLY A 320 -7.59 -8.44 -0.92
CA GLY A 320 -8.01 -7.50 0.13
C GLY A 320 -9.33 -6.78 -0.17
N VAL A 321 -10.15 -7.28 -1.09
CA VAL A 321 -11.48 -6.71 -1.38
C VAL A 321 -12.38 -6.70 -0.15
N GLU A 322 -12.25 -7.66 0.74
CA GLU A 322 -12.96 -7.77 2.02
C GLU A 322 -12.63 -6.65 3.01
N GLU A 323 -11.46 -6.00 2.84
CA GLU A 323 -11.05 -4.84 3.63
C GLU A 323 -11.39 -3.50 2.98
N ALA A 324 -11.93 -3.51 1.75
CA ALA A 324 -12.32 -2.31 1.04
C ALA A 324 -13.74 -1.83 1.43
N ASP A 325 -14.02 -0.57 1.17
CA ASP A 325 -15.36 0.03 1.26
C ASP A 325 -16.00 -0.03 -0.13
N ILE A 326 -16.67 -1.15 -0.43
CA ILE A 326 -17.36 -1.34 -1.71
C ILE A 326 -18.57 -0.42 -1.73
N LEU A 327 -18.64 0.43 -2.75
CA LEU A 327 -19.73 1.38 -2.95
C LEU A 327 -20.80 0.87 -3.91
N GLU A 328 -20.36 0.21 -4.96
CA GLU A 328 -21.19 -0.21 -6.08
C GLU A 328 -20.64 -1.49 -6.71
N ILE A 329 -21.52 -2.33 -7.25
CA ILE A 329 -21.18 -3.50 -8.07
C ILE A 329 -22.03 -3.43 -9.34
N ILE A 330 -21.36 -3.55 -10.50
CA ILE A 330 -22.00 -3.56 -11.84
C ILE A 330 -21.54 -4.82 -12.54
N ASP A 331 -22.46 -5.74 -12.79
CA ASP A 331 -22.07 -7.08 -13.25
C ASP A 331 -23.15 -7.75 -14.09
N HIS A 332 -22.78 -8.73 -14.88
CA HIS A 332 -23.66 -9.56 -15.68
C HIS A 332 -23.55 -11.07 -15.35
N HIS A 333 -22.68 -11.41 -14.40
CA HIS A 333 -22.47 -12.78 -13.95
C HIS A 333 -23.51 -13.22 -12.93
N ARG A 334 -23.51 -14.50 -12.58
CA ARG A 334 -24.27 -15.01 -11.42
C ARG A 334 -23.87 -14.27 -10.15
N VAL A 335 -24.79 -14.14 -9.22
CA VAL A 335 -24.50 -13.55 -7.92
C VAL A 335 -23.58 -14.47 -7.13
N GLY A 336 -22.44 -13.93 -6.70
CA GLY A 336 -21.40 -14.60 -5.95
C GLY A 336 -21.45 -14.36 -4.44
N ASP A 337 -20.28 -14.31 -3.80
CA ASP A 337 -20.08 -14.34 -2.35
C ASP A 337 -19.58 -13.03 -1.75
N ILE A 338 -19.47 -11.94 -2.52
CA ILE A 338 -18.97 -10.65 -1.99
C ILE A 338 -19.89 -10.12 -0.91
N SER A 339 -19.30 -9.83 0.26
CA SER A 339 -19.97 -9.22 1.40
C SER A 339 -19.60 -7.74 1.53
N THR A 340 -20.54 -6.91 2.00
CA THR A 340 -20.37 -5.47 2.15
C THR A 340 -20.70 -4.98 3.54
N PHE A 341 -20.01 -3.94 4.03
CA PHE A 341 -20.24 -3.39 5.39
C PHE A 341 -21.53 -2.56 5.50
N ARG A 342 -22.12 -2.17 4.37
CA ARG A 342 -23.32 -1.33 4.29
C ARG A 342 -24.09 -1.64 3.02
N PRO A 343 -25.36 -1.23 2.92
CA PRO A 343 -26.11 -1.28 1.66
C PRO A 343 -25.37 -0.51 0.56
N ILE A 344 -25.31 -1.11 -0.64
CA ILE A 344 -24.63 -0.58 -1.82
C ILE A 344 -25.58 -0.49 -3.00
N TYR A 345 -25.17 0.20 -4.05
CA TYR A 345 -25.80 0.05 -5.36
C TYR A 345 -25.29 -1.23 -6.00
N PHE A 346 -26.19 -2.19 -6.23
CA PHE A 346 -25.89 -3.46 -6.87
C PHE A 346 -26.73 -3.60 -8.12
N HIS A 347 -26.10 -3.50 -9.29
CA HIS A 347 -26.75 -3.66 -10.59
C HIS A 347 -26.21 -4.91 -11.25
N ASN A 348 -26.99 -5.96 -11.21
CA ASN A 348 -26.70 -7.21 -11.92
C ASN A 348 -27.82 -7.46 -12.94
N GLU A 349 -27.44 -7.67 -14.18
CA GLU A 349 -28.39 -7.93 -15.27
C GLU A 349 -27.87 -9.04 -16.20
N PRO A 350 -28.74 -10.02 -16.58
CA PRO A 350 -28.32 -11.13 -17.45
C PRO A 350 -28.23 -10.66 -18.91
N VAL A 351 -27.15 -9.96 -19.25
CA VAL A 351 -26.76 -9.51 -20.59
C VAL A 351 -25.46 -10.17 -21.02
N GLY A 352 -25.03 -9.96 -22.26
CA GLY A 352 -23.83 -10.57 -22.80
C GLY A 352 -22.52 -9.98 -22.28
N SER A 353 -22.53 -8.75 -21.72
CA SER A 353 -21.33 -8.03 -21.28
C SER A 353 -21.68 -6.93 -20.28
N THR A 354 -20.81 -6.68 -19.31
CA THR A 354 -20.92 -5.54 -18.38
C THR A 354 -20.84 -4.20 -19.12
N CYS A 355 -20.11 -4.11 -20.24
CA CYS A 355 -20.09 -2.92 -21.08
C CYS A 355 -21.48 -2.58 -21.66
N THR A 356 -22.37 -3.55 -21.85
CA THR A 356 -23.76 -3.29 -22.24
C THR A 356 -24.49 -2.50 -21.14
N ILE A 357 -24.35 -2.92 -19.88
CA ILE A 357 -24.95 -2.22 -18.74
C ILE A 357 -24.43 -0.79 -18.68
N VAL A 358 -23.12 -0.60 -18.80
CA VAL A 358 -22.49 0.74 -18.75
C VAL A 358 -22.99 1.63 -19.90
N ALA A 359 -23.13 1.09 -21.12
CA ALA A 359 -23.66 1.83 -22.27
C ALA A 359 -25.13 2.23 -22.09
N GLU A 360 -25.96 1.38 -21.49
CA GLU A 360 -27.35 1.69 -21.16
C GLU A 360 -27.42 2.76 -20.08
N LEU A 361 -26.64 2.66 -18.99
CA LEU A 361 -26.56 3.67 -17.93
C LEU A 361 -26.18 5.06 -18.48
N CYS A 362 -25.24 5.14 -19.40
CA CYS A 362 -24.90 6.39 -20.07
C CYS A 362 -26.09 6.96 -20.86
N THR A 363 -26.82 6.10 -21.56
CA THR A 363 -27.98 6.51 -22.39
C THR A 363 -29.14 6.97 -21.53
N GLU A 364 -29.52 6.20 -20.51
CA GLU A 364 -30.64 6.49 -19.61
C GLU A 364 -30.44 7.78 -18.82
N ASN A 365 -29.18 8.08 -18.47
CA ASN A 365 -28.83 9.30 -17.74
C ASN A 365 -28.41 10.47 -18.66
N GLY A 366 -28.58 10.34 -19.97
CA GLY A 366 -28.26 11.41 -20.93
C GLY A 366 -26.78 11.79 -20.97
N VAL A 367 -25.87 10.87 -20.63
CA VAL A 367 -24.43 11.12 -20.67
C VAL A 367 -23.92 10.97 -22.08
N PHE A 368 -23.44 12.06 -22.66
CA PHE A 368 -22.82 12.03 -23.99
C PHE A 368 -21.52 11.24 -23.97
N MET A 369 -21.42 10.20 -24.79
CA MET A 369 -20.24 9.37 -24.95
C MET A 369 -19.37 9.86 -26.12
N PRO A 370 -18.11 10.25 -25.88
CA PRO A 370 -17.14 10.48 -26.94
C PRO A 370 -16.90 9.21 -27.76
N LYS A 371 -16.44 9.34 -29.00
CA LYS A 371 -16.12 8.20 -29.87
C LYS A 371 -15.15 7.20 -29.23
N SER A 372 -14.16 7.69 -28.47
CA SER A 372 -13.21 6.86 -27.76
C SER A 372 -13.89 5.95 -26.71
N VAL A 373 -14.81 6.51 -25.89
CA VAL A 373 -15.53 5.73 -24.88
C VAL A 373 -16.53 4.76 -25.53
N ALA A 374 -17.24 5.22 -26.58
CA ALA A 374 -18.11 4.34 -27.35
C ALA A 374 -17.33 3.16 -27.97
N GLY A 375 -16.09 3.44 -28.42
CA GLY A 375 -15.17 2.42 -28.92
C GLY A 375 -14.73 1.40 -27.88
N LEU A 376 -14.46 1.83 -26.64
CA LEU A 376 -14.18 0.89 -25.53
C LEU A 376 -15.39 -0.01 -25.26
N LEU A 377 -16.57 0.59 -25.09
CA LEU A 377 -17.77 -0.18 -24.70
C LEU A 377 -18.19 -1.19 -25.78
N ILE A 378 -18.14 -0.80 -27.06
CA ILE A 378 -18.45 -1.76 -28.15
C ILE A 378 -17.43 -2.90 -28.18
N SER A 379 -16.16 -2.63 -27.89
CA SER A 379 -15.12 -3.66 -27.87
C SER A 379 -15.36 -4.68 -26.76
N GLY A 380 -15.68 -4.25 -25.52
CA GLY A 380 -16.05 -5.17 -24.45
C GLY A 380 -17.26 -6.03 -24.80
N ILE A 381 -18.31 -5.44 -25.39
CA ILE A 381 -19.50 -6.19 -25.81
C ILE A 381 -19.14 -7.23 -26.87
N LEU A 382 -18.41 -6.83 -27.92
CA LEU A 382 -18.07 -7.74 -29.02
C LEU A 382 -17.10 -8.84 -28.59
N SER A 383 -16.19 -8.55 -27.68
CA SER A 383 -15.29 -9.53 -27.07
C SER A 383 -16.09 -10.59 -26.29
N ASP A 384 -16.88 -10.18 -25.32
CA ASP A 384 -17.54 -11.09 -24.39
C ASP A 384 -18.73 -11.84 -25.00
N THR A 385 -19.26 -11.33 -26.10
CA THR A 385 -20.30 -12.01 -26.91
C THR A 385 -19.76 -12.76 -28.12
N MET A 386 -18.43 -12.82 -28.31
CA MET A 386 -17.79 -13.35 -29.52
C MET A 386 -18.46 -12.81 -30.78
N ASN A 387 -18.44 -11.49 -30.95
CA ASN A 387 -19.08 -10.79 -32.06
C ASN A 387 -20.58 -11.13 -32.20
N LEU A 388 -21.30 -11.10 -31.05
CA LEU A 388 -22.75 -11.42 -30.94
C LEU A 388 -23.13 -12.88 -31.28
N ASN A 389 -22.19 -13.80 -31.28
CA ASN A 389 -22.43 -15.20 -31.63
C ASN A 389 -22.65 -16.14 -30.44
N LEU A 390 -22.38 -15.69 -29.19
CA LEU A 390 -22.62 -16.52 -28.01
C LEU A 390 -24.10 -16.61 -27.65
N SER A 391 -24.48 -17.73 -27.02
CA SER A 391 -25.84 -17.95 -26.46
C SER A 391 -26.21 -16.99 -25.33
N THR A 392 -25.21 -16.30 -24.76
CA THR A 392 -25.38 -15.24 -23.76
C THR A 392 -25.81 -13.91 -24.35
N THR A 393 -25.66 -13.73 -25.66
CA THR A 393 -26.02 -12.49 -26.35
C THR A 393 -27.51 -12.22 -26.23
N THR A 394 -27.85 -11.01 -25.79
CA THR A 394 -29.24 -10.57 -25.63
C THR A 394 -29.61 -9.49 -26.65
N PRO A 395 -30.91 -9.24 -26.83
CA PRO A 395 -31.34 -8.10 -27.66
C PRO A 395 -30.83 -6.74 -27.17
N LYS A 396 -30.46 -6.60 -25.87
CA LYS A 396 -29.85 -5.37 -25.34
C LYS A 396 -28.44 -5.19 -25.89
N ASP A 397 -27.62 -6.25 -25.92
CA ASP A 397 -26.26 -6.23 -26.47
C ASP A 397 -26.28 -5.80 -27.95
N VAL A 398 -27.18 -6.41 -28.72
CA VAL A 398 -27.35 -6.07 -30.16
C VAL A 398 -27.72 -4.60 -30.35
N ARG A 399 -28.65 -4.06 -29.53
CA ARG A 399 -29.03 -2.64 -29.63
C ARG A 399 -27.88 -1.73 -29.21
N ALA A 400 -27.17 -2.06 -28.12
CA ALA A 400 -26.02 -1.30 -27.65
C ALA A 400 -24.91 -1.26 -28.73
N VAL A 401 -24.56 -2.40 -29.32
CA VAL A 401 -23.57 -2.48 -30.41
C VAL A 401 -23.98 -1.62 -31.60
N ARG A 402 -25.21 -1.71 -32.07
CA ARG A 402 -25.72 -0.88 -33.19
C ARG A 402 -25.58 0.63 -32.91
N ARG A 403 -25.98 1.05 -31.71
CA ARG A 403 -25.90 2.46 -31.29
C ARG A 403 -24.45 2.94 -31.18
N LEU A 404 -23.58 2.15 -30.55
CA LEU A 404 -22.18 2.49 -30.37
C LEU A 404 -21.45 2.52 -31.71
N ALA A 405 -21.69 1.54 -32.60
CA ALA A 405 -21.13 1.49 -33.95
C ALA A 405 -21.52 2.73 -34.77
N ALA A 406 -22.79 3.13 -34.71
CA ALA A 406 -23.26 4.37 -35.36
C ALA A 406 -22.55 5.62 -34.79
N THR A 407 -22.30 5.68 -33.48
CA THR A 407 -21.62 6.79 -32.82
C THR A 407 -20.18 6.96 -33.32
N ILE A 408 -19.46 5.85 -33.51
CA ILE A 408 -18.07 5.87 -33.96
C ILE A 408 -17.92 5.83 -35.47
N GLY A 409 -18.96 5.39 -36.21
CA GLY A 409 -18.99 5.32 -37.67
C GLY A 409 -18.25 4.11 -38.24
N ILE A 410 -18.40 2.93 -37.61
CA ILE A 410 -17.76 1.68 -38.04
C ILE A 410 -18.80 0.61 -38.37
N ASP A 411 -18.39 -0.36 -39.17
CA ASP A 411 -19.10 -1.64 -39.32
C ASP A 411 -18.79 -2.52 -38.10
N ALA A 412 -19.84 -2.89 -37.33
CA ALA A 412 -19.67 -3.62 -36.08
C ALA A 412 -19.17 -5.06 -36.29
N GLU A 413 -19.65 -5.72 -37.35
CA GLU A 413 -19.29 -7.11 -37.67
C GLU A 413 -17.81 -7.18 -38.08
N ALA A 414 -17.43 -6.34 -39.04
CA ALA A 414 -16.03 -6.26 -39.48
C ALA A 414 -15.07 -5.89 -38.33
N TYR A 415 -15.47 -4.94 -37.50
CA TYR A 415 -14.66 -4.57 -36.33
C TYR A 415 -14.58 -5.69 -35.29
N GLY A 416 -15.67 -6.39 -35.00
CA GLY A 416 -15.65 -7.54 -34.09
C GLY A 416 -14.72 -8.66 -34.56
N LEU A 417 -14.65 -8.90 -35.87
CA LEU A 417 -13.68 -9.83 -36.45
C LEU A 417 -12.24 -9.36 -36.27
N GLU A 418 -11.96 -8.09 -36.59
CA GLU A 418 -10.65 -7.49 -36.38
C GLU A 418 -10.21 -7.58 -34.90
N LEU A 419 -11.13 -7.30 -33.97
CA LEU A 419 -10.92 -7.39 -32.53
C LEU A 419 -10.51 -8.81 -32.10
N LEU A 420 -11.31 -9.80 -32.44
CA LEU A 420 -11.07 -11.18 -32.10
C LEU A 420 -9.78 -11.73 -32.73
N GLN A 421 -9.45 -11.28 -33.97
CA GLN A 421 -8.18 -11.62 -34.61
C GLN A 421 -6.96 -11.08 -33.86
N ASN A 422 -7.03 -9.88 -33.32
CA ASN A 422 -5.96 -9.31 -32.50
C ASN A 422 -5.86 -9.95 -31.11
N GLY A 423 -6.95 -10.52 -30.60
CA GLY A 423 -6.98 -11.31 -29.35
C GLY A 423 -6.53 -12.75 -29.53
N SER A 424 -6.70 -13.28 -30.74
CA SER A 424 -6.23 -14.62 -31.04
C SER A 424 -4.71 -14.61 -31.17
N VAL A 425 -4.06 -15.23 -30.22
CA VAL A 425 -2.63 -15.49 -30.33
C VAL A 425 -2.41 -16.23 -31.65
N MET A 426 -1.48 -15.76 -32.46
CA MET A 426 -0.97 -16.53 -33.59
C MET A 426 -0.26 -17.75 -33.02
N PHE A 427 -1.01 -18.86 -32.81
CA PHE A 427 -0.51 -20.09 -32.20
C PHE A 427 0.60 -20.79 -33.00
N LYS A 428 0.95 -20.25 -34.17
CA LYS A 428 1.98 -20.82 -35.02
C LYS A 428 3.32 -20.97 -34.34
N ASP A 429 3.69 -19.99 -33.54
CA ASP A 429 5.04 -19.86 -32.97
C ASP A 429 5.14 -20.26 -31.49
N LEU A 430 4.01 -20.61 -30.85
CA LEU A 430 3.98 -21.01 -29.46
C LEU A 430 4.00 -22.51 -29.26
N PRO A 431 4.73 -23.05 -28.25
CA PRO A 431 4.64 -24.46 -27.87
C PRO A 431 3.20 -24.82 -27.50
N ALA A 432 2.73 -26.04 -27.91
CA ALA A 432 1.37 -26.48 -27.61
C ALA A 432 1.03 -26.46 -26.12
N THR A 433 2.00 -26.73 -25.24
CA THR A 433 1.81 -26.65 -23.78
C THR A 433 1.48 -25.23 -23.33
N GLU A 434 2.10 -24.22 -23.91
CA GLU A 434 1.82 -22.82 -23.59
C GLU A 434 0.43 -22.41 -24.05
N VAL A 435 0.04 -22.81 -25.26
CA VAL A 435 -1.32 -22.60 -25.81
C VAL A 435 -2.37 -23.21 -24.89
N LEU A 436 -2.17 -24.47 -24.49
CA LEU A 436 -3.08 -25.17 -23.58
C LEU A 436 -3.24 -24.49 -22.22
N MET A 437 -2.14 -24.00 -21.64
CA MET A 437 -2.15 -23.45 -20.29
C MET A 437 -2.67 -22.00 -20.19
N ARG A 438 -2.83 -21.28 -21.30
CA ARG A 438 -3.30 -19.89 -21.30
C ARG A 438 -4.72 -19.73 -20.78
N ASP A 439 -5.64 -20.60 -21.21
CA ASP A 439 -7.02 -20.64 -20.69
C ASP A 439 -7.39 -22.08 -20.30
N PHE A 440 -6.56 -22.64 -19.41
CA PHE A 440 -6.78 -23.96 -18.84
C PHE A 440 -7.55 -23.85 -17.53
N LYS A 441 -8.61 -24.65 -17.39
CA LYS A 441 -9.37 -24.75 -16.12
C LYS A 441 -9.55 -26.21 -15.73
N GLU A 442 -9.31 -26.47 -14.45
CA GLU A 442 -9.71 -27.73 -13.83
C GLU A 442 -11.18 -27.63 -13.42
N VAL A 443 -11.92 -28.69 -13.65
CA VAL A 443 -13.33 -28.81 -13.31
C VAL A 443 -13.55 -30.15 -12.64
N ASP A 444 -14.12 -30.11 -11.45
CA ASP A 444 -14.56 -31.31 -10.74
C ASP A 444 -16.01 -31.60 -11.13
N LEU A 445 -16.21 -32.70 -11.85
CA LEU A 445 -17.52 -33.19 -12.27
C LEU A 445 -17.79 -34.50 -11.55
N PHE A 446 -18.56 -34.45 -10.46
CA PHE A 446 -18.78 -35.59 -9.58
C PHE A 446 -17.43 -36.18 -9.10
N ASP A 447 -17.17 -37.46 -9.28
CA ASP A 447 -15.89 -38.08 -8.86
C ASP A 447 -14.79 -37.98 -9.93
N THR A 448 -15.01 -37.19 -11.00
CA THR A 448 -14.10 -37.10 -12.15
C THR A 448 -13.50 -35.68 -12.27
N ARG A 449 -12.17 -35.56 -12.08
CA ARG A 449 -11.42 -34.31 -12.35
C ARG A 449 -11.00 -34.26 -13.81
N ILE A 450 -11.44 -33.21 -14.52
CA ILE A 450 -11.08 -32.96 -15.91
C ILE A 450 -10.38 -31.61 -16.08
N GLY A 451 -9.48 -31.54 -17.05
CA GLY A 451 -8.90 -30.26 -17.50
C GLY A 451 -9.56 -29.82 -18.80
N VAL A 452 -10.00 -28.59 -18.89
CA VAL A 452 -10.57 -28.03 -20.12
C VAL A 452 -9.85 -26.76 -20.50
N SER A 453 -9.20 -26.78 -21.67
CA SER A 453 -8.58 -25.59 -22.27
C SER A 453 -9.41 -25.11 -23.46
N GLN A 454 -9.47 -23.81 -23.67
CA GLN A 454 -10.12 -23.20 -24.82
C GLN A 454 -9.22 -22.17 -25.47
N ALA A 455 -9.25 -22.14 -26.82
CA ALA A 455 -8.56 -21.11 -27.59
C ALA A 455 -9.43 -20.70 -28.79
N VAL A 456 -9.49 -19.40 -29.05
CA VAL A 456 -10.17 -18.87 -30.25
C VAL A 456 -9.23 -18.96 -31.44
N VAL A 457 -9.71 -19.53 -32.52
CA VAL A 457 -8.99 -19.69 -33.79
C VAL A 457 -9.86 -19.22 -34.95
N PHE A 458 -9.26 -18.88 -36.09
CA PHE A 458 -9.99 -18.49 -37.30
C PHE A 458 -9.83 -19.52 -38.42
N SER A 459 -9.06 -20.57 -38.21
CA SER A 459 -8.96 -21.79 -39.04
C SER A 459 -8.46 -22.92 -38.15
N PHE A 460 -8.97 -24.12 -38.41
CA PHE A 460 -8.49 -25.33 -37.72
C PHE A 460 -7.20 -25.89 -38.33
N ASP A 461 -6.74 -25.38 -39.48
CA ASP A 461 -5.63 -25.95 -40.22
C ASP A 461 -4.35 -26.04 -39.37
N HIS A 462 -3.99 -24.98 -38.67
CA HIS A 462 -2.81 -24.98 -37.80
C HIS A 462 -2.93 -25.93 -36.61
N ILE A 463 -4.15 -26.13 -36.09
CA ILE A 463 -4.38 -27.08 -35.01
C ILE A 463 -4.24 -28.51 -35.55
N ARG A 464 -4.78 -28.78 -36.73
CA ARG A 464 -4.67 -30.08 -37.41
C ARG A 464 -3.23 -30.45 -37.77
N GLU A 465 -2.47 -29.48 -38.31
CA GLU A 465 -1.04 -29.66 -38.63
C GLU A 465 -0.22 -30.04 -37.40
N ARG A 466 -0.57 -29.51 -36.24
CA ARG A 466 0.14 -29.70 -34.95
C ARG A 466 -0.60 -30.63 -33.98
N GLU A 467 -1.60 -31.38 -34.43
CA GLU A 467 -2.47 -32.18 -33.57
C GLU A 467 -1.68 -33.17 -32.70
N SER A 468 -0.64 -33.79 -33.26
CA SER A 468 0.23 -34.71 -32.51
C SER A 468 0.96 -34.05 -31.38
N GLU A 469 1.41 -32.79 -31.55
CA GLU A 469 2.06 -31.96 -30.52
C GLU A 469 1.08 -31.62 -29.42
N PHE A 470 -0.14 -31.17 -29.77
CA PHE A 470 -1.20 -30.90 -28.81
C PHE A 470 -1.57 -32.13 -27.98
N LYS A 471 -1.75 -33.26 -28.62
CA LYS A 471 -2.06 -34.54 -27.95
C LYS A 471 -0.96 -34.94 -26.97
N GLN A 472 0.33 -34.75 -27.33
CA GLN A 472 1.42 -35.05 -26.43
C GLN A 472 1.40 -34.10 -25.23
N ALA A 473 1.29 -32.78 -25.43
CA ALA A 473 1.21 -31.80 -24.40
C ALA A 473 0.04 -32.04 -23.43
N MET A 474 -1.13 -32.45 -23.98
CA MET A 474 -2.31 -32.78 -23.17
C MET A 474 -2.09 -34.04 -22.32
N ARG A 475 -1.41 -35.07 -22.84
CA ARG A 475 -1.04 -36.28 -22.06
C ARG A 475 -0.10 -35.92 -20.89
N ASP A 476 0.88 -35.05 -21.15
CA ASP A 476 1.84 -34.60 -20.14
C ASP A 476 1.14 -33.78 -19.04
N VAL A 477 0.26 -32.86 -19.41
CA VAL A 477 -0.57 -32.07 -18.47
C VAL A 477 -1.46 -33.00 -17.64
N ARG A 478 -2.18 -33.94 -18.32
CA ARG A 478 -3.05 -34.93 -17.67
C ARG A 478 -2.30 -35.73 -16.61
N SER A 479 -1.13 -36.26 -16.95
CA SER A 479 -0.31 -37.07 -16.05
C SER A 479 0.22 -36.25 -14.87
N ARG A 480 0.75 -35.07 -15.15
CA ARG A 480 1.33 -34.17 -14.13
C ARG A 480 0.30 -33.70 -13.11
N MET A 481 -0.93 -33.42 -13.56
CA MET A 481 -2.00 -32.87 -12.71
C MET A 481 -2.94 -33.93 -12.13
N GLY A 482 -2.73 -35.22 -12.49
CA GLY A 482 -3.56 -36.32 -12.01
C GLY A 482 -5.02 -36.25 -12.49
N LEU A 483 -5.24 -35.78 -13.73
CA LEU A 483 -6.57 -35.59 -14.28
C LEU A 483 -7.05 -36.88 -14.97
N ALA A 484 -8.35 -37.15 -14.90
CA ALA A 484 -8.95 -38.27 -15.60
C ALA A 484 -8.89 -38.07 -17.11
N MET A 485 -9.15 -36.86 -17.59
CA MET A 485 -9.09 -36.47 -18.99
C MET A 485 -8.75 -34.98 -19.15
N VAL A 486 -8.21 -34.63 -20.32
CA VAL A 486 -7.97 -33.24 -20.73
C VAL A 486 -8.63 -33.01 -22.08
N ALA A 487 -9.45 -31.98 -22.20
CA ALA A 487 -10.09 -31.53 -23.42
C ALA A 487 -9.51 -30.19 -23.88
N PHE A 488 -9.25 -30.04 -25.18
CA PHE A 488 -8.86 -28.76 -25.79
C PHE A 488 -9.87 -28.40 -26.89
N LEU A 489 -10.45 -27.21 -26.74
CA LEU A 489 -11.42 -26.63 -27.66
C LEU A 489 -10.74 -25.52 -28.48
N ALA A 490 -10.44 -25.75 -29.73
CA ALA A 490 -10.08 -24.70 -30.67
C ALA A 490 -11.39 -24.18 -31.31
N THR A 491 -11.87 -23.02 -30.86
CA THR A 491 -13.18 -22.47 -31.23
C THR A 491 -13.03 -21.46 -32.35
N ASP A 492 -13.70 -21.72 -33.48
CA ASP A 492 -13.85 -20.76 -34.59
C ASP A 492 -15.23 -20.08 -34.50
N PRO A 493 -15.28 -18.81 -34.05
CA PRO A 493 -16.54 -18.08 -33.92
C PRO A 493 -17.20 -17.76 -35.27
N LEU A 494 -16.43 -17.76 -36.37
CA LEU A 494 -16.95 -17.45 -37.70
C LEU A 494 -17.73 -18.60 -38.28
N SER A 495 -17.15 -19.82 -38.24
CA SER A 495 -17.83 -21.01 -38.68
C SER A 495 -18.82 -21.55 -37.65
N ARG A 496 -18.85 -20.98 -36.44
CA ARG A 496 -19.64 -21.42 -35.28
C ARG A 496 -19.34 -22.87 -34.89
N ARG A 497 -18.06 -23.26 -34.92
CA ARG A 497 -17.59 -24.61 -34.65
C ARG A 497 -16.42 -24.62 -33.68
N SER A 498 -16.28 -25.73 -32.98
CA SER A 498 -15.08 -26.01 -32.19
C SER A 498 -14.42 -27.30 -32.64
N TYR A 499 -13.10 -27.28 -32.82
CA TYR A 499 -12.29 -28.47 -33.00
C TYR A 499 -11.89 -28.98 -31.62
N LEU A 500 -12.46 -30.13 -31.23
CA LEU A 500 -12.20 -30.75 -29.93
C LEU A 500 -11.07 -31.77 -30.07
N ILE A 501 -10.07 -31.72 -29.21
CA ILE A 501 -9.07 -32.75 -28.98
C ILE A 501 -9.20 -33.24 -27.55
N VAL A 502 -9.10 -34.56 -27.33
CA VAL A 502 -9.20 -35.21 -26.03
C VAL A 502 -7.97 -36.09 -25.78
N ALA A 503 -7.42 -35.97 -24.55
CA ALA A 503 -6.43 -36.90 -24.00
C ALA A 503 -7.03 -37.62 -22.79
N GLY A 504 -7.35 -38.89 -22.97
CA GLY A 504 -8.03 -39.76 -21.99
C GLY A 504 -9.23 -40.49 -22.61
N PRO A 505 -10.15 -41.01 -21.79
CA PRO A 505 -11.39 -41.63 -22.28
C PRO A 505 -12.22 -40.63 -23.08
N VAL A 506 -12.75 -41.06 -24.22
CA VAL A 506 -13.51 -40.19 -25.15
C VAL A 506 -15.02 -40.43 -25.10
N GLU A 507 -15.45 -41.50 -24.51
CA GLU A 507 -16.82 -42.02 -24.53
C GLU A 507 -17.82 -40.97 -23.97
N ALA A 508 -17.44 -40.28 -22.90
CA ALA A 508 -18.27 -39.24 -22.30
C ALA A 508 -18.50 -38.04 -23.25
N PHE A 509 -17.51 -37.70 -24.08
CA PHE A 509 -17.64 -36.63 -25.07
C PHE A 509 -18.40 -37.06 -26.30
N GLU A 510 -18.21 -38.30 -26.75
CA GLU A 510 -18.98 -38.89 -27.86
C GLU A 510 -20.48 -38.91 -27.53
N GLU A 511 -20.83 -39.33 -26.30
CA GLU A 511 -22.23 -39.36 -25.84
C GLU A 511 -22.78 -37.93 -25.64
N ALA A 512 -21.98 -37.01 -25.02
CA ALA A 512 -22.44 -35.66 -24.70
C ALA A 512 -22.77 -34.81 -25.94
N PHE A 513 -22.07 -35.06 -27.06
CA PHE A 513 -22.21 -34.26 -28.28
C PHE A 513 -22.74 -35.04 -29.50
N ASP A 514 -23.11 -36.29 -29.31
CA ASP A 514 -23.57 -37.21 -30.39
C ASP A 514 -22.60 -37.21 -31.59
N VAL A 515 -21.30 -37.33 -31.29
CA VAL A 515 -20.23 -37.33 -32.29
C VAL A 515 -19.37 -38.59 -32.15
N ARG A 516 -18.73 -39.01 -33.22
CA ARG A 516 -17.69 -40.03 -33.18
C ARG A 516 -16.32 -39.39 -33.19
N MET A 517 -15.50 -39.73 -32.22
CA MET A 517 -14.14 -39.18 -32.14
C MET A 517 -13.14 -40.04 -32.89
N GLU A 518 -12.70 -39.58 -34.05
CA GLU A 518 -11.64 -40.21 -34.80
C GLU A 518 -10.27 -39.83 -34.25
N ASN A 519 -9.50 -40.84 -33.84
CA ASN A 519 -8.18 -40.58 -33.21
C ASN A 519 -8.19 -39.57 -32.03
N GLY A 520 -9.30 -39.45 -31.31
CA GLY A 520 -9.39 -38.52 -30.15
C GLY A 520 -9.62 -37.06 -30.53
N HIS A 521 -10.17 -36.77 -31.70
CA HIS A 521 -10.68 -35.45 -32.08
C HIS A 521 -12.06 -35.51 -32.75
N ALA A 522 -12.79 -34.42 -32.68
CA ALA A 522 -14.07 -34.21 -33.36
C ALA A 522 -14.29 -32.73 -33.68
N VAL A 523 -15.21 -32.43 -34.58
CA VAL A 523 -15.71 -31.08 -34.83
C VAL A 523 -17.09 -30.97 -34.21
N LEU A 524 -17.29 -29.99 -33.35
CA LEU A 524 -18.55 -29.73 -32.66
C LEU A 524 -19.24 -28.51 -33.28
N ASP A 525 -20.44 -28.68 -33.80
CA ASP A 525 -21.26 -27.59 -34.33
C ASP A 525 -21.98 -26.86 -33.18
N GLY A 526 -21.93 -25.53 -33.17
CA GLY A 526 -22.63 -24.68 -32.19
C GLY A 526 -22.06 -24.65 -30.76
N VAL A 527 -20.97 -25.39 -30.49
CA VAL A 527 -20.29 -25.38 -29.18
C VAL A 527 -19.22 -24.30 -29.21
N LEU A 528 -19.50 -23.13 -28.64
CA LEU A 528 -18.63 -21.96 -28.68
C LEU A 528 -18.12 -21.53 -27.30
N SER A 529 -18.82 -21.91 -26.24
CA SER A 529 -18.47 -21.57 -24.85
C SER A 529 -18.17 -22.83 -24.04
N ARG A 530 -16.94 -22.90 -23.50
CA ARG A 530 -16.56 -23.96 -22.56
C ARG A 530 -17.57 -24.08 -21.41
N LYS A 531 -17.95 -22.97 -20.79
CA LYS A 531 -18.78 -22.93 -19.59
C LYS A 531 -20.25 -23.25 -19.84
N LYS A 532 -20.80 -22.85 -20.99
CA LYS A 532 -22.23 -22.95 -21.27
C LYS A 532 -22.58 -24.10 -22.22
N ASP A 533 -21.76 -24.29 -23.26
CA ASP A 533 -22.08 -25.21 -24.32
C ASP A 533 -21.31 -26.53 -24.19
N PHE A 534 -20.14 -26.55 -23.51
CA PHE A 534 -19.29 -27.73 -23.41
C PHE A 534 -19.40 -28.45 -22.06
N ILE A 535 -19.18 -27.76 -20.93
CA ILE A 535 -19.17 -28.41 -19.60
C ILE A 535 -20.51 -29.03 -19.22
N PRO A 536 -21.68 -28.37 -19.39
CA PRO A 536 -22.95 -28.91 -18.92
C PRO A 536 -23.34 -30.26 -19.58
N PRO A 537 -23.25 -30.45 -20.91
CA PRO A 537 -23.54 -31.75 -21.51
C PRO A 537 -22.60 -32.87 -21.03
N VAL A 538 -21.30 -32.58 -20.89
CA VAL A 538 -20.32 -33.54 -20.35
C VAL A 538 -20.64 -33.91 -18.90
N ALA A 539 -21.01 -32.91 -18.06
CA ALA A 539 -21.40 -33.15 -16.68
C ALA A 539 -22.67 -34.02 -16.59
N GLU A 540 -23.65 -33.80 -17.47
CA GLU A 540 -24.86 -34.61 -17.51
C GLU A 540 -24.55 -36.09 -17.81
N VAL A 541 -23.67 -36.35 -18.77
CA VAL A 541 -23.24 -37.72 -19.07
C VAL A 541 -22.48 -38.33 -17.89
N LEU A 542 -21.48 -37.65 -17.36
CA LEU A 542 -20.68 -38.14 -16.23
C LEU A 542 -21.52 -38.40 -14.98
N SER A 543 -22.60 -37.63 -14.76
CA SER A 543 -23.52 -37.87 -13.63
C SER A 543 -24.23 -39.24 -13.68
N ARG A 544 -24.31 -39.86 -14.84
CA ARG A 544 -24.94 -41.19 -15.00
C ARG A 544 -23.99 -42.35 -14.68
N TYR A 545 -22.68 -42.03 -14.60
CA TYR A 545 -21.63 -43.03 -14.31
C TYR A 545 -21.02 -42.82 -12.90
N ALA A 546 -21.42 -41.76 -12.18
CA ALA A 546 -21.08 -41.53 -10.77
C ALA A 546 -22.09 -42.23 -9.86
#